data_0e138ca5cbd58414de9341084e3ca796
#
_entry.id   0e138ca5cbd58414de9341084e3ca796
#
_cell.length_a   1.000
_cell.length_b   1.000
_cell.length_c   1.000
_cell.angle_alpha   90.00
_cell.angle_beta   90.00
_cell.angle_gamma   90.00
#
_symmetry.space_group_name_H-M   'P 1'
#
loop_
_entity.id
_entity.type
_entity.pdbx_description
1 polymer ?
#
loop_
_entity_poly.entity_id
_entity_poly.type
_entity_poly.pdbx_seq_one_letter_code
_entity_poly.pdbx_strand_id
1 'polypeptide(L)'
;MLNCNYYNEIKNELINNEIYKRVKDYSKNRNELSVYYNVGKLLSEAGKHYGEGIIKEYSRKLTIEIGSGYGISNLKRMRQFYLIVEKGVALPHQLSWSHILAILPINNINEINYYISISIEQNLPYRQLREK
;
A
#
# COMPACT_ATOMS: atom_id res chain seq x y z
N MET A 1 5.75 -5.22 24.27
CA MET A 1 7.05 -4.78 23.74
C MET A 1 7.07 -4.83 22.24
N LEU A 2 6.98 -6.04 21.67
CA LEU A 2 6.98 -6.17 20.21
C LEU A 2 5.84 -5.40 19.57
N ASN A 3 4.68 -5.37 20.23
CA ASN A 3 3.51 -4.66 19.73
C ASN A 3 3.80 -3.18 19.49
N CYS A 4 4.52 -2.54 20.40
CA CYS A 4 4.84 -1.13 20.29
C CYS A 4 5.73 -0.85 19.09
N ASN A 5 6.64 -1.77 18.77
CA ASN A 5 7.55 -1.59 17.65
C ASN A 5 6.82 -1.57 16.32
N TYR A 6 5.93 -2.51 16.07
CA TYR A 6 5.19 -2.56 14.80
C TYR A 6 4.36 -1.30 14.60
N TYR A 7 3.61 -0.91 15.60
CA TYR A 7 2.76 0.26 15.48
C TYR A 7 3.57 1.53 15.25
N ASN A 8 4.63 1.72 16.03
CA ASN A 8 5.44 2.91 15.92
C ASN A 8 6.13 3.00 14.57
N GLU A 9 6.61 1.89 14.05
CA GLU A 9 7.24 1.87 12.73
C GLU A 9 6.23 2.20 11.63
N ILE A 10 5.02 1.64 11.72
CA ILE A 10 3.95 1.93 10.76
C ILE A 10 3.62 3.42 10.81
N LYS A 11 3.44 3.95 12.01
CA LYS A 11 3.09 5.35 12.20
C LYS A 11 4.15 6.27 11.62
N ASN A 12 5.43 5.96 11.85
CA ASN A 12 6.52 6.78 11.34
C ASN A 12 6.58 6.76 9.81
N GLU A 13 6.36 5.59 9.20
CA GLU A 13 6.31 5.49 7.74
C GLU A 13 5.20 6.37 7.17
N LEU A 14 4.03 6.32 7.77
CA LEU A 14 2.88 7.08 7.29
C LEU A 14 3.05 8.59 7.51
N ILE A 15 3.63 8.99 8.62
CA ILE A 15 3.91 10.40 8.88
C ILE A 15 4.89 10.94 7.86
N ASN A 16 5.96 10.20 7.57
CA ASN A 16 6.93 10.60 6.57
C ASN A 16 6.29 10.75 5.20
N ASN A 17 5.38 9.85 4.85
CA ASN A 17 4.67 9.93 3.58
C ASN A 17 3.82 11.20 3.50
N GLU A 18 3.16 11.59 4.59
CA GLU A 18 2.38 12.83 4.61
C GLU A 18 3.27 14.03 4.36
N ILE A 19 4.48 14.03 4.90
CA ILE A 19 5.43 15.11 4.68
C ILE A 19 5.81 15.20 3.20
N TYR A 20 6.11 14.05 2.58
CA TYR A 20 6.47 14.01 1.17
C TYR A 20 5.35 14.52 0.27
N LYS A 21 4.11 14.20 0.62
CA LYS A 21 2.96 14.68 -0.15
C LYS A 21 2.88 16.20 -0.16
N ARG A 22 3.22 16.82 0.95
CA ARG A 22 3.17 18.29 1.09
C ARG A 22 4.28 18.99 0.32
N VAL A 23 5.40 18.32 0.14
CA VAL A 23 6.56 18.91 -0.53
C VAL A 23 6.41 18.91 -2.05
N LYS A 24 5.49 18.11 -2.60
CA LYS A 24 5.28 17.99 -4.05
C LYS A 24 6.52 17.53 -4.79
N ASP A 25 7.19 16.54 -4.25
CA ASP A 25 8.38 15.96 -4.84
C ASP A 25 8.00 15.14 -6.07
N TYR A 26 8.84 15.20 -7.11
CA TYR A 26 8.64 14.39 -8.30
C TYR A 26 8.76 12.89 -8.03
N SER A 27 9.45 12.50 -6.99
CA SER A 27 9.56 11.11 -6.58
C SER A 27 8.38 10.64 -5.71
N LYS A 28 7.38 11.47 -5.56
CA LYS A 28 6.26 11.26 -4.64
C LYS A 28 5.58 9.90 -4.83
N ASN A 29 5.22 9.55 -6.06
CA ASN A 29 4.52 8.29 -6.31
C ASN A 29 5.37 7.09 -5.91
N ARG A 30 6.64 7.15 -6.26
CA ARG A 30 7.58 6.08 -5.95
C ARG A 30 7.75 5.93 -4.44
N ASN A 31 7.87 7.06 -3.74
CA ASN A 31 7.99 7.05 -2.29
C ASN A 31 6.73 6.49 -1.65
N GLU A 32 5.57 6.87 -2.16
CA GLU A 32 4.29 6.41 -1.61
C GLU A 32 4.16 4.89 -1.71
N LEU A 33 4.50 4.31 -2.85
CA LEU A 33 4.45 2.86 -3.01
C LEU A 33 5.42 2.15 -2.07
N SER A 34 6.61 2.72 -1.90
CA SER A 34 7.59 2.17 -0.98
C SER A 34 7.07 2.18 0.46
N VAL A 35 6.45 3.29 0.86
CA VAL A 35 5.86 3.40 2.20
C VAL A 35 4.76 2.36 2.39
N TYR A 36 3.86 2.23 1.43
CA TYR A 36 2.75 1.29 1.58
C TYR A 36 3.22 -0.16 1.55
N TYR A 37 4.29 -0.45 0.81
CA TYR A 37 4.89 -1.77 0.86
C TYR A 37 5.44 -2.06 2.27
N ASN A 38 6.17 -1.11 2.85
CA ASN A 38 6.74 -1.28 4.18
C ASN A 38 5.66 -1.42 5.24
N VAL A 39 4.61 -0.59 5.15
CA VAL A 39 3.48 -0.69 6.08
C VAL A 39 2.79 -2.04 5.93
N GLY A 40 2.59 -2.48 4.69
CA GLY A 40 1.97 -3.78 4.43
C GLY A 40 2.76 -4.93 5.05
N LYS A 41 4.10 -4.86 4.94
CA LYS A 41 4.96 -5.86 5.54
C LYS A 41 4.81 -5.89 7.06
N LEU A 42 4.82 -4.71 7.67
CA LEU A 42 4.69 -4.61 9.14
C LEU A 42 3.32 -5.11 9.59
N LEU A 43 2.26 -4.80 8.83
CA LEU A 43 0.92 -5.29 9.15
C LEU A 43 0.85 -6.81 9.04
N SER A 44 1.50 -7.37 8.05
CA SER A 44 1.55 -8.82 7.88
C SER A 44 2.23 -9.48 9.07
N GLU A 45 3.36 -8.93 9.50
CA GLU A 45 4.08 -9.46 10.65
C GLU A 45 3.29 -9.30 11.93
N ALA A 46 2.66 -8.14 12.14
CA ALA A 46 1.86 -7.90 13.34
C ALA A 46 0.67 -8.87 13.40
N GLY A 47 0.04 -9.13 12.24
CA GLY A 47 -1.06 -10.08 12.17
C GLY A 47 -0.66 -11.48 12.54
N LYS A 48 0.55 -11.90 12.18
CA LYS A 48 1.07 -13.23 12.54
C LYS A 48 1.31 -13.35 14.04
N HIS A 49 1.72 -12.26 14.70
CA HIS A 49 2.02 -12.28 16.13
C HIS A 49 0.78 -12.05 16.99
N TYR A 50 -0.12 -11.19 16.56
CA TYR A 50 -1.23 -10.73 17.41
C TYR A 50 -2.61 -11.05 16.86
N GLY A 51 -2.70 -11.66 15.66
CA GLY A 51 -3.97 -12.00 15.06
C GLY A 51 -4.54 -10.87 14.20
N GLU A 52 -5.59 -11.20 13.46
CA GLU A 52 -6.23 -10.27 12.51
C GLU A 52 -6.80 -9.02 13.18
N GLY A 53 -7.23 -9.14 14.42
CA GLY A 53 -7.81 -8.01 15.14
C GLY A 53 -6.86 -6.84 15.33
N ILE A 54 -5.55 -7.06 15.15
CA ILE A 54 -4.58 -5.98 15.32
C ILE A 54 -4.76 -4.88 14.28
N ILE A 55 -5.25 -5.22 13.09
CA ILE A 55 -5.47 -4.23 12.04
C ILE A 55 -6.55 -3.24 12.46
N LYS A 56 -7.63 -3.72 13.09
CA LYS A 56 -8.68 -2.84 13.58
C LYS A 56 -8.14 -1.90 14.66
N GLU A 57 -7.34 -2.43 15.56
CA GLU A 57 -6.75 -1.61 16.63
C GLU A 57 -5.82 -0.55 16.06
N TYR A 58 -4.95 -0.92 15.14
CA TYR A 58 -4.03 0.02 14.52
C TYR A 58 -4.78 1.07 13.71
N SER A 59 -5.83 0.67 13.00
CA SER A 59 -6.65 1.61 12.24
C SER A 59 -7.23 2.68 13.14
N ARG A 60 -7.77 2.28 14.28
CA ARG A 60 -8.33 3.21 15.26
C ARG A 60 -7.29 4.21 15.76
N LYS A 61 -6.12 3.70 16.14
CA LYS A 61 -5.05 4.53 16.67
C LYS A 61 -4.48 5.48 15.62
N LEU A 62 -4.27 4.99 14.41
CA LEU A 62 -3.74 5.83 13.33
C LEU A 62 -4.73 6.93 12.94
N THR A 63 -6.02 6.62 12.93
CA THR A 63 -7.04 7.60 12.62
C THR A 63 -7.03 8.74 13.65
N ILE A 64 -6.85 8.38 14.92
CA ILE A 64 -6.79 9.38 15.99
C ILE A 64 -5.50 10.20 15.92
N GLU A 65 -4.38 9.54 15.69
CA GLU A 65 -3.06 10.17 15.81
C GLU A 65 -2.56 10.85 14.54
N ILE A 66 -3.00 10.41 13.38
CA ILE A 66 -2.56 11.00 12.10
C ILE A 66 -3.73 11.65 11.37
N GLY A 67 -4.84 10.93 11.22
CA GLY A 67 -6.00 11.47 10.52
C GLY A 67 -6.70 10.42 9.69
N SER A 68 -7.60 10.87 8.80
CA SER A 68 -8.37 9.97 7.94
C SER A 68 -7.46 9.32 6.89
N GLY A 69 -7.95 8.25 6.28
CA GLY A 69 -7.19 7.56 5.23
C GLY A 69 -6.56 6.25 5.70
N TYR A 70 -6.66 5.93 6.99
CA TYR A 70 -6.06 4.72 7.55
C TYR A 70 -7.10 3.76 8.10
N GLY A 71 -8.24 3.68 7.41
CA GLY A 71 -9.29 2.74 7.77
C GLY A 71 -8.86 1.30 7.55
N ILE A 72 -9.64 0.38 8.12
CA ILE A 72 -9.33 -1.05 8.04
C ILE A 72 -9.14 -1.50 6.59
N SER A 73 -10.04 -1.06 5.70
CA SER A 73 -9.95 -1.44 4.29
C SER A 73 -8.64 -0.99 3.65
N ASN A 74 -8.23 0.25 3.91
CA ASN A 74 -6.99 0.77 3.34
C ASN A 74 -5.77 0.03 3.88
N LEU A 75 -5.75 -0.26 5.18
CA LEU A 75 -4.65 -1.01 5.76
C LEU A 75 -4.57 -2.42 5.18
N LYS A 76 -5.72 -3.06 4.99
CA LYS A 76 -5.74 -4.39 4.37
C LYS A 76 -5.25 -4.35 2.92
N ARG A 77 -5.55 -3.26 2.20
CA ARG A 77 -5.04 -3.09 0.83
C ARG A 77 -3.52 -2.92 0.81
N MET A 78 -2.97 -2.20 1.77
CA MET A 78 -1.52 -2.07 1.89
C MET A 78 -0.88 -3.43 2.16
N ARG A 79 -1.47 -4.23 3.04
CA ARG A 79 -0.99 -5.58 3.32
C ARG A 79 -1.07 -6.45 2.08
N GLN A 80 -2.19 -6.38 1.36
CA GLN A 80 -2.36 -7.16 0.13
C GLN A 80 -1.33 -6.75 -0.92
N PHE A 81 -1.06 -5.46 -1.03
CA PHE A 81 -0.04 -4.94 -1.93
C PHE A 81 1.32 -5.58 -1.63
N TYR A 82 1.73 -5.58 -0.37
CA TYR A 82 2.96 -6.24 0.04
C TYR A 82 2.96 -7.72 -0.40
N LEU A 83 1.85 -8.41 -0.16
CA LEU A 83 1.77 -9.83 -0.48
C LEU A 83 1.88 -10.11 -1.97
N ILE A 84 1.26 -9.30 -2.83
CA ILE A 84 1.36 -9.54 -4.27
C ILE A 84 2.76 -9.22 -4.80
N VAL A 85 3.44 -8.23 -4.23
CA VAL A 85 4.81 -7.93 -4.61
C VAL A 85 5.72 -9.10 -4.25
N GLU A 86 5.51 -9.71 -3.09
CA GLU A 86 6.28 -10.87 -2.67
C GLU A 86 6.02 -12.08 -3.56
N LYS A 87 4.88 -12.12 -4.22
CA LYS A 87 4.54 -13.20 -5.15
C LYS A 87 5.04 -12.95 -6.58
N GLY A 88 5.68 -11.83 -6.82
CA GLY A 88 6.32 -11.60 -8.11
C GLY A 88 5.74 -10.51 -8.99
N VAL A 89 4.85 -9.67 -8.46
CA VAL A 89 4.34 -8.54 -9.24
C VAL A 89 5.45 -7.51 -9.40
N ALA A 90 5.72 -7.11 -10.65
CA ALA A 90 6.73 -6.10 -10.95
C ALA A 90 6.17 -4.69 -10.75
N LEU A 91 6.98 -3.79 -10.19
CA LEU A 91 6.57 -2.43 -9.88
C LEU A 91 7.42 -1.40 -10.61
N PRO A 92 7.03 -1.00 -11.82
CA PRO A 92 7.75 0.07 -12.51
C PRO A 92 7.48 1.44 -11.89
N HIS A 93 8.35 2.39 -12.18
CA HIS A 93 8.30 3.74 -11.61
C HIS A 93 7.00 4.49 -11.93
N GLN A 94 6.41 4.17 -13.08
CA GLN A 94 5.27 4.92 -13.60
C GLN A 94 3.97 4.66 -12.84
N LEU A 95 3.94 3.59 -12.03
CA LEU A 95 2.71 3.25 -11.32
C LEU A 95 2.47 4.12 -10.11
N SER A 96 1.22 4.47 -9.90
CA SER A 96 0.77 5.18 -8.70
C SER A 96 -0.02 4.23 -7.82
N TRP A 97 -0.32 4.67 -6.60
CA TRP A 97 -1.18 3.90 -5.71
C TRP A 97 -2.57 3.66 -6.31
N SER A 98 -3.07 4.63 -7.07
CA SER A 98 -4.36 4.46 -7.75
C SER A 98 -4.34 3.29 -8.73
N HIS A 99 -3.25 3.13 -9.47
CA HIS A 99 -3.11 1.97 -10.35
C HIS A 99 -3.11 0.67 -9.56
N ILE A 100 -2.41 0.65 -8.44
CA ILE A 100 -2.35 -0.54 -7.59
C ILE A 100 -3.74 -0.91 -7.09
N LEU A 101 -4.50 0.08 -6.63
CA LEU A 101 -5.86 -0.18 -6.15
C LEU A 101 -6.75 -0.80 -7.23
N ALA A 102 -6.51 -0.44 -8.50
CA ALA A 102 -7.28 -0.99 -9.60
C ALA A 102 -6.97 -2.46 -9.86
N ILE A 103 -5.75 -2.90 -9.58
CA ILE A 103 -5.34 -4.29 -9.87
C ILE A 103 -5.44 -5.23 -8.68
N LEU A 104 -5.56 -4.71 -7.46
CA LEU A 104 -5.62 -5.58 -6.27
C LEU A 104 -6.74 -6.60 -6.29
N PRO A 105 -7.94 -6.32 -6.85
CA PRO A 105 -8.99 -7.33 -6.91
C PRO A 105 -8.70 -8.51 -7.85
N ILE A 106 -7.70 -8.38 -8.71
CA ILE A 106 -7.34 -9.46 -9.65
C ILE A 106 -6.61 -10.55 -8.89
N ASN A 107 -7.06 -11.79 -9.04
CA ASN A 107 -6.50 -12.92 -8.28
C ASN A 107 -5.28 -13.58 -8.91
N ASN A 108 -5.06 -13.34 -10.19
CA ASN A 108 -4.00 -14.03 -10.94
C ASN A 108 -2.80 -13.10 -11.13
N ILE A 109 -1.63 -13.52 -10.65
CA ILE A 109 -0.42 -12.70 -10.72
C ILE A 109 -0.03 -12.41 -12.17
N ASN A 110 -0.20 -13.38 -13.07
CA ASN A 110 0.12 -13.17 -14.48
C ASN A 110 -0.78 -12.11 -15.11
N GLU A 111 -2.06 -12.09 -14.75
CA GLU A 111 -2.97 -11.06 -15.24
C GLU A 111 -2.61 -9.69 -14.69
N ILE A 112 -2.23 -9.63 -13.41
CA ILE A 112 -1.81 -8.38 -12.81
C ILE A 112 -0.60 -7.81 -13.58
N ASN A 113 0.40 -8.64 -13.82
CA ASN A 113 1.59 -8.22 -14.55
C ASN A 113 1.25 -7.80 -15.98
N TYR A 114 0.31 -8.49 -16.61
CA TYR A 114 -0.14 -8.14 -17.95
C TYR A 114 -0.76 -6.73 -17.97
N TYR A 115 -1.68 -6.44 -17.03
CA TYR A 115 -2.31 -5.12 -16.97
C TYR A 115 -1.32 -4.03 -16.63
N ILE A 116 -0.35 -4.32 -15.78
CA ILE A 116 0.71 -3.35 -15.49
C ILE A 116 1.49 -3.03 -16.76
N SER A 117 1.86 -4.04 -17.53
CA SER A 117 2.59 -3.85 -18.77
C SER A 117 1.81 -2.99 -19.77
N ILE A 118 0.51 -3.26 -19.91
CA ILE A 118 -0.36 -2.47 -20.79
C ILE A 118 -0.42 -1.02 -20.32
N SER A 119 -0.59 -0.82 -19.03
CA SER A 119 -0.69 0.52 -18.46
C SER A 119 0.53 1.37 -18.77
N ILE A 120 1.72 0.76 -18.67
CA ILE A 120 2.97 1.46 -18.96
C ILE A 120 3.12 1.70 -20.45
N GLU A 121 2.92 0.67 -21.23
CA GLU A 121 3.11 0.70 -22.67
C GLU A 121 2.19 1.70 -23.35
N GLN A 122 0.95 1.77 -22.91
CA GLN A 122 -0.07 2.65 -23.48
C GLN A 122 -0.29 3.91 -22.65
N ASN A 123 0.45 4.06 -21.56
CA ASN A 123 0.33 5.22 -20.67
C ASN A 123 -1.11 5.44 -20.19
N LEU A 124 -1.78 4.35 -19.82
CA LEU A 124 -3.18 4.40 -19.39
C LEU A 124 -3.32 4.93 -17.97
N PRO A 125 -4.27 5.85 -17.73
CA PRO A 125 -4.61 6.22 -16.37
C PRO A 125 -5.32 5.07 -15.66
N TYR A 126 -5.35 5.12 -14.33
CA TYR A 126 -5.92 4.02 -13.54
C TYR A 126 -7.39 3.74 -13.87
N ARG A 127 -8.14 4.75 -14.31
CA ARG A 127 -9.55 4.56 -14.67
C ARG A 127 -9.70 3.59 -15.83
N GLN A 128 -8.89 3.76 -16.85
CA GLN A 128 -8.93 2.88 -18.02
C GLN A 128 -8.45 1.48 -17.65
N LEU A 129 -7.51 1.38 -16.75
CA LEU A 129 -7.04 0.09 -16.26
C LEU A 129 -8.16 -0.66 -15.56
N ARG A 130 -8.98 0.04 -14.77
CA ARG A 130 -10.10 -0.59 -14.08
C ARG A 130 -11.17 -1.10 -15.03
N GLU A 131 -11.34 -0.48 -16.18
CA GLU A 131 -12.33 -0.86 -17.16
C GLU A 131 -11.91 -2.07 -18.00
N LYS A 132 -10.64 -2.42 -17.98
CA LYS A 132 -10.13 -3.58 -18.69
C LYS A 132 -10.38 -4.85 -17.88
#